data_c32af308b61c5335102482af7fc0c6f3
#
_entry.id   c32af308b61c5335102482af7fc0c6f3
#
_cell.length_a   1.000
_cell.length_b   1.000
_cell.length_c   1.000
_cell.angle_alpha   90.00
_cell.angle_beta   90.00
_cell.angle_gamma   90.00
#
_symmetry.space_group_name_H-M   'P 1'
#
loop_
_entity.id
_entity.type
_entity.pdbx_description
1 polymer ?
#
loop_
_entity_poly.entity_id
_entity_poly.type
_entity_poly.pdbx_seq_one_letter_code
_entity_poly.pdbx_strand_id
1 'polypeptide(L)'
;FLSPDQTKILLKNIKTELLLSKVAVFNHDEESFNHNIREIQDHIRSYFDVSNEIVQNNLKSLDELAELKIKLDKPQQLSCIKLFNSLAQEKFNLYETQKKQLKDGQND
;
A
#
# COMPACT_ATOMS: atom_id res chain seq x y z
N PHE A 1 10.27 8.16 14.44
CA PHE A 1 9.51 6.92 14.53
C PHE A 1 8.09 7.20 15.02
N LEU A 2 7.12 6.50 14.44
CA LEU A 2 5.73 6.64 14.83
C LEU A 2 5.46 5.83 16.10
N SER A 3 4.60 6.36 16.98
CA SER A 3 4.06 5.59 18.08
C SER A 3 3.20 4.43 17.58
N PRO A 4 2.90 3.40 18.39
CA PRO A 4 1.99 2.32 17.99
C PRO A 4 0.63 2.82 17.53
N ASP A 5 0.08 3.82 18.19
CA ASP A 5 -1.23 4.40 17.80
C ASP A 5 -1.14 5.16 16.48
N GLN A 6 -0.06 5.91 16.27
CA GLN A 6 0.18 6.61 15.00
C GLN A 6 0.38 5.61 13.86
N THR A 7 1.06 4.49 14.10
CA THR A 7 1.24 3.42 13.12
C THR A 7 -0.09 2.82 12.72
N LYS A 8 -0.99 2.57 13.67
CA LYS A 8 -2.33 2.05 13.39
C LYS A 8 -3.12 3.01 12.52
N ILE A 9 -3.07 4.31 12.81
CA ILE A 9 -3.75 5.34 12.03
C ILE A 9 -3.20 5.37 10.61
N LEU A 10 -1.89 5.33 10.44
CA LEU A 10 -1.24 5.33 9.13
C LEU A 10 -1.67 4.11 8.31
N LEU A 11 -1.66 2.91 8.89
CA LEU A 11 -2.06 1.69 8.21
C LEU A 11 -3.54 1.72 7.82
N LYS A 12 -4.38 2.30 8.67
CA LYS A 12 -5.80 2.49 8.38
C LYS A 12 -6.00 3.44 7.19
N ASN A 13 -5.21 4.52 7.13
CA ASN A 13 -5.25 5.45 6.02
C ASN A 13 -4.80 4.80 4.72
N ILE A 14 -3.73 4.01 4.75
CA ILE A 14 -3.25 3.25 3.58
C ILE A 14 -4.34 2.30 3.10
N LYS A 15 -5.01 1.60 4.02
CA LYS A 15 -6.11 0.70 3.67
C LYS A 15 -7.26 1.45 2.99
N THR A 16 -7.60 2.62 3.49
CA THR A 16 -8.65 3.47 2.90
C THR A 16 -8.24 3.93 1.50
N GLU A 17 -6.99 4.35 1.31
CA GLU A 17 -6.47 4.78 0.01
C GLU A 17 -6.46 3.62 -1.00
N LEU A 18 -6.11 2.40 -0.57
CA LEU A 18 -6.19 1.20 -1.41
C LEU A 18 -7.63 0.93 -1.83
N LEU A 19 -8.58 1.06 -0.91
CA LEU A 19 -10.00 0.88 -1.21
C LEU A 19 -10.50 1.92 -2.22
N LEU A 20 -10.11 3.19 -2.05
CA LEU A 20 -10.45 4.26 -2.98
C LEU A 20 -9.84 4.03 -4.35
N SER A 21 -8.61 3.50 -4.40
CA SER A 21 -7.97 3.13 -5.67
C SER A 21 -8.74 2.02 -6.38
N LYS A 22 -9.24 1.04 -5.62
CA LYS A 22 -10.08 -0.04 -6.16
C LYS A 22 -11.39 0.51 -6.73
N VAL A 23 -12.03 1.44 -6.01
CA VAL A 23 -13.25 2.11 -6.50
C VAL A 23 -12.95 2.87 -7.79
N ALA A 24 -11.80 3.56 -7.86
CA ALA A 24 -11.39 4.28 -9.07
C ALA A 24 -11.25 3.34 -10.27
N VAL A 25 -10.74 2.12 -10.07
CA VAL A 25 -10.68 1.11 -11.15
C VAL A 25 -12.07 0.79 -11.68
N PHE A 26 -13.04 0.54 -10.78
CA PHE A 26 -14.40 0.23 -11.19
C PHE A 26 -15.08 1.41 -11.89
N ASN A 27 -14.73 2.63 -11.54
CA ASN A 27 -15.28 3.85 -12.14
C ASN A 27 -14.50 4.34 -13.34
N HIS A 28 -13.44 3.63 -13.75
CA HIS A 28 -12.53 4.03 -14.84
C HIS A 28 -11.94 5.43 -14.63
N ASP A 29 -11.68 5.78 -13.36
CA ASP A 29 -11.12 7.07 -12.96
C ASP A 29 -9.60 6.94 -12.81
N GLU A 30 -8.90 7.10 -13.93
CA GLU A 30 -7.45 6.95 -13.98
C GLU A 30 -6.73 8.01 -13.13
N GLU A 31 -7.22 9.22 -13.12
CA GLU A 31 -6.61 10.32 -12.35
C GLU A 31 -6.63 10.04 -10.86
N SER A 32 -7.78 9.69 -10.31
CA SER A 32 -7.91 9.33 -8.89
C SER A 32 -7.11 8.09 -8.55
N PHE A 33 -7.08 7.10 -9.43
CA PHE A 33 -6.28 5.89 -9.25
C PHE A 33 -4.80 6.24 -9.09
N ASN A 34 -4.25 6.98 -10.04
CA ASN A 34 -2.84 7.37 -10.02
C ASN A 34 -2.50 8.22 -8.80
N HIS A 35 -3.37 9.16 -8.46
CA HIS A 35 -3.19 10.01 -7.30
C HIS A 35 -3.11 9.17 -6.01
N ASN A 36 -4.06 8.27 -5.83
CA ASN A 36 -4.13 7.44 -4.62
C ASN A 36 -2.93 6.49 -4.49
N ILE A 37 -2.49 5.89 -5.60
CA ILE A 37 -1.30 5.02 -5.59
C ILE A 37 -0.05 5.82 -5.17
N ARG A 38 0.14 7.02 -5.71
CA ARG A 38 1.27 7.87 -5.33
C ARG A 38 1.23 8.27 -3.87
N GLU A 39 0.05 8.61 -3.35
CA GLU A 39 -0.12 8.93 -1.93
C GLU A 39 0.30 7.76 -1.04
N ILE A 40 -0.10 6.54 -1.39
CA ILE A 40 0.27 5.34 -0.66
C ILE A 40 1.80 5.17 -0.67
N GLN A 41 2.41 5.29 -1.85
CA GLN A 41 3.87 5.15 -1.99
C GLN A 41 4.61 6.21 -1.16
N ASP A 42 4.15 7.43 -1.17
CA ASP A 42 4.74 8.52 -0.40
C ASP A 42 4.64 8.25 1.11
N HIS A 43 3.50 7.76 1.57
CA HIS A 43 3.33 7.37 2.97
C HIS A 43 4.29 6.24 3.36
N ILE A 44 4.43 5.23 2.52
CA ILE A 44 5.33 4.11 2.78
C ILE A 44 6.78 4.59 2.85
N ARG A 45 7.23 5.39 1.90
CA ARG A 45 8.60 5.92 1.89
C ARG A 45 8.88 6.83 3.07
N SER A 46 7.88 7.58 3.53
CA SER A 46 8.05 8.56 4.62
C SER A 46 8.13 7.91 6.00
N TYR A 47 7.45 6.79 6.21
CA TYR A 47 7.23 6.25 7.55
C TYR A 47 7.75 4.82 7.77
N PHE A 48 8.23 4.17 6.73
CA PHE A 48 8.78 2.81 6.83
C PHE A 48 10.22 2.78 6.36
N ASP A 49 10.95 1.77 6.82
CA ASP A 49 12.35 1.55 6.43
C ASP A 49 12.42 1.05 4.99
N VAL A 50 12.86 1.91 4.08
CA VAL A 50 12.94 1.59 2.65
C VAL A 50 14.02 0.56 2.32
N SER A 51 14.94 0.26 3.25
CA SER A 51 15.92 -0.81 3.07
C SER A 51 15.35 -2.20 3.37
N ASN A 52 14.19 -2.27 4.02
CA ASN A 52 13.54 -3.51 4.34
C ASN A 52 12.98 -4.16 3.07
N GLU A 53 13.22 -5.47 2.91
CA GLU A 53 12.79 -6.22 1.72
C GLU A 53 11.27 -6.22 1.54
N ILE A 54 10.52 -6.36 2.63
CA ILE A 54 9.05 -6.33 2.58
C ILE A 54 8.55 -4.98 2.09
N VAL A 55 9.15 -3.89 2.58
CA VAL A 55 8.81 -2.54 2.15
C VAL A 55 9.12 -2.35 0.67
N GLN A 56 10.30 -2.79 0.22
CA GLN A 56 10.69 -2.72 -1.20
C GLN A 56 9.72 -3.49 -2.10
N ASN A 57 9.31 -4.68 -1.67
CA ASN A 57 8.35 -5.49 -2.43
C ASN A 57 6.98 -4.82 -2.52
N ASN A 58 6.54 -4.17 -1.46
CA ASN A 58 5.30 -3.39 -1.46
C ASN A 58 5.37 -2.22 -2.45
N LEU A 59 6.46 -1.46 -2.42
CA LEU A 59 6.65 -0.34 -3.34
C LEU A 59 6.69 -0.80 -4.79
N LYS A 60 7.35 -1.93 -5.05
CA LYS A 60 7.39 -2.53 -6.38
C LYS A 60 6.00 -2.95 -6.87
N SER A 61 5.21 -3.57 -6.00
CA SER A 61 3.84 -3.96 -6.34
C SER A 61 2.97 -2.74 -6.65
N LEU A 62 3.17 -1.64 -5.93
CA LEU A 62 2.48 -0.38 -6.21
C LEU A 62 2.91 0.24 -7.54
N ASP A 63 4.20 0.14 -7.89
CA ASP A 63 4.68 0.56 -9.20
C ASP A 63 4.01 -0.27 -10.32
N GLU A 64 3.89 -1.57 -10.13
CA GLU A 64 3.19 -2.45 -11.08
C GLU A 64 1.74 -2.05 -11.25
N LEU A 65 1.05 -1.72 -10.14
CA LEU A 65 -0.32 -1.18 -10.20
C LEU A 65 -0.38 0.14 -10.96
N ALA A 66 0.56 1.03 -10.72
CA ALA A 66 0.59 2.34 -11.38
C ALA A 66 0.80 2.22 -12.89
N GLU A 67 1.50 1.18 -13.35
CA GLU A 67 1.73 0.91 -14.77
C GLU A 67 0.52 0.29 -15.45
N LEU A 68 -0.39 -0.32 -14.69
CA LEU A 68 -1.61 -0.87 -15.26
C LEU A 68 -2.52 0.27 -15.70
N LYS A 69 -2.76 0.35 -17.00
CA LYS A 69 -3.76 1.29 -17.52
C LYS A 69 -5.14 0.77 -17.15
N ILE A 70 -5.97 1.65 -16.61
CA ILE A 70 -7.36 1.33 -16.34
C ILE A 70 -8.07 1.17 -17.66
N LYS A 71 -8.26 -0.08 -18.10
CA LYS A 71 -9.00 -0.40 -19.31
C LYS A 71 -10.39 -0.88 -18.92
N LEU A 72 -11.29 -0.79 -19.89
CA LEU A 72 -12.71 -1.09 -19.70
C LEU A 72 -13.02 -2.58 -19.62
N ASP A 73 -12.09 -3.48 -19.94
CA ASP A 73 -12.36 -4.90 -20.00
C ASP A 73 -12.19 -5.61 -18.64
N LYS A 74 -13.06 -6.57 -18.41
CA LYS A 74 -13.11 -7.33 -17.15
C LYS A 74 -11.81 -8.04 -16.75
N PRO A 75 -11.03 -8.67 -17.68
CA PRO A 75 -9.82 -9.38 -17.28
C PRO A 75 -8.79 -8.47 -16.60
N GLN A 76 -8.67 -7.24 -17.05
CA GLN A 76 -7.72 -6.30 -16.45
C GLN A 76 -8.18 -5.79 -15.10
N GLN A 77 -9.49 -5.56 -14.91
CA GLN A 77 -10.06 -5.23 -13.62
C GLN A 77 -9.80 -6.35 -12.61
N LEU A 78 -9.98 -7.61 -13.02
CA LEU A 78 -9.73 -8.76 -12.15
C LEU A 78 -8.25 -8.86 -11.75
N SER A 79 -7.32 -8.57 -12.67
CA SER A 79 -5.89 -8.54 -12.37
C SER A 79 -5.57 -7.46 -11.34
N CYS A 80 -6.14 -6.25 -11.48
CA CYS A 80 -6.00 -5.19 -10.51
C CYS A 80 -6.53 -5.60 -9.13
N ILE A 81 -7.71 -6.22 -9.09
CA ILE A 81 -8.32 -6.65 -7.83
C ILE A 81 -7.44 -7.68 -7.11
N LYS A 82 -6.87 -8.63 -7.83
CA LYS A 82 -5.95 -9.61 -7.26
C LYS A 82 -4.73 -8.95 -6.65
N LEU A 83 -4.17 -7.95 -7.32
CA LEU A 83 -3.01 -7.21 -6.84
C LEU A 83 -3.36 -6.37 -5.61
N PHE A 84 -4.53 -5.73 -5.57
CA PHE A 84 -5.03 -5.03 -4.38
C PHE A 84 -5.16 -5.98 -3.19
N ASN A 85 -5.69 -7.18 -3.41
CA ASN A 85 -5.87 -8.17 -2.35
C ASN A 85 -4.51 -8.62 -1.79
N SER A 86 -3.53 -8.82 -2.66
CA SER A 86 -2.16 -9.15 -2.24
C SER A 86 -1.55 -8.04 -1.41
N LEU A 87 -1.70 -6.78 -1.81
CA LEU A 87 -1.22 -5.64 -1.07
C LEU A 87 -1.89 -5.49 0.30
N ALA A 88 -3.19 -5.77 0.37
CA ALA A 88 -3.92 -5.74 1.63
C ALA A 88 -3.38 -6.76 2.63
N GLN A 89 -2.95 -7.92 2.16
CA GLN A 89 -2.32 -8.95 2.98
C GLN A 89 -0.89 -8.55 3.38
N GLU A 90 -0.10 -8.03 2.45
CA GLU A 90 1.26 -7.53 2.73
C GLU A 90 1.26 -6.37 3.71
N LYS A 91 0.22 -5.57 3.74
CA LYS A 91 0.03 -4.50 4.70
C LYS A 91 0.06 -5.04 6.14
N PHE A 92 -0.54 -6.20 6.38
CA PHE A 92 -0.43 -6.88 7.67
C PHE A 92 1.04 -7.19 8.00
N ASN A 93 1.80 -7.65 7.02
CA ASN A 93 3.23 -7.91 7.17
C ASN A 93 4.03 -6.63 7.46
N LEU A 94 3.67 -5.50 6.86
CA LEU A 94 4.27 -4.20 7.17
C LEU A 94 4.03 -3.81 8.64
N TYR A 95 2.83 -4.02 9.12
CA TYR A 95 2.49 -3.74 10.52
C TYR A 95 3.34 -4.60 11.47
N GLU A 96 3.45 -5.90 11.20
CA GLU A 96 4.26 -6.81 11.99
C GLU A 96 5.75 -6.43 11.95
N THR A 97 6.26 -6.02 10.79
CA THR A 97 7.63 -5.56 10.62
C THR A 97 7.88 -4.30 11.47
N GLN A 98 7.00 -3.33 11.42
CA GLN A 98 7.10 -2.09 12.19
C GLN A 98 7.06 -2.38 13.70
N LYS A 99 6.15 -3.25 14.12
CA LYS A 99 6.01 -3.67 15.50
C LYS A 99 7.27 -4.37 16.00
N LYS A 100 7.89 -5.20 15.17
CA LYS A 100 9.14 -5.88 15.49
C LYS A 100 10.30 -4.90 15.64
N GLN A 101 10.40 -3.90 14.76
CA GLN A 101 11.42 -2.85 14.85
C GLN A 101 11.28 -2.05 16.15
N LEU A 102 10.06 -1.71 16.55
CA LEU A 102 9.81 -1.02 17.81
C LEU A 102 10.22 -1.87 19.01
N LYS A 103 9.94 -3.19 18.97
CA LYS A 103 10.33 -4.14 20.01
C LYS A 103 11.84 -4.26 20.13
N ASP A 104 12.54 -4.39 18.99
CA ASP A 104 13.99 -4.48 18.96
C ASP A 104 14.64 -3.18 19.48
N GLY A 105 14.05 -2.02 19.19
CA GLY A 105 14.48 -0.75 19.72
C GLY A 105 14.26 -0.58 21.22
N GLN A 106 13.32 -1.30 21.83
CA GLN A 106 13.04 -1.26 23.25
C GLN A 106 13.94 -2.19 24.06
N ASN A 107 14.59 -3.15 23.46
CA ASN A 107 15.46 -4.12 24.12
C ASN A 107 16.92 -3.67 24.22
N ASP A 108 17.25 -2.53 23.70
CA ASP A 108 18.56 -1.90 23.83
C ASP A 108 18.53 -0.88 24.99
#